data_266748d9037b1f00f5d2128258c844a5
#
_entry.id   266748d9037b1f00f5d2128258c844a5
#
_cell.length_a   1.000
_cell.length_b   1.000
_cell.length_c   1.000
_cell.angle_alpha   90.00
_cell.angle_beta   90.00
_cell.angle_gamma   90.00
#
_symmetry.space_group_name_H-M   'P 1'
#
loop_
_entity.id
_entity.type
_entity.pdbx_description
1 polymer ?
#
loop_
_entity_poly.entity_id
_entity_poly.type
_entity_poly.pdbx_seq_one_letter_code
_entity_poly.pdbx_strand_id
1 'polypeptide(L)'
;PKEYLKLKTKLIRQSIHGDEEKVRQREAIFEEIQKRFYDQLPEDEQVAVEVLQAIDDVYVSENAEFGEGLIEEYFEQTMLRTEYSTNDLLLLYLYFLSLAVNAERDEVTLNKVCLTIVSQTNYDDTNYIHLLQRVLIGLVLYQLDIDYHEFIPEILSMLREIMIDIGDTSLKPTVDFIEAKYYLYGEKDKEKALQYYEKAINGAEFLNDMNFKNRVIEEKNKDFP
;
A
#
# COMPACT_ATOMS: atom_id res chain seq x y z
N PRO A 1 8.30 12.67 20.29
CA PRO A 1 8.61 14.09 20.01
C PRO A 1 7.87 14.55 18.74
N LYS A 2 7.37 15.80 18.72
CA LYS A 2 6.62 16.33 17.55
C LYS A 2 7.43 16.29 16.25
N GLU A 3 8.74 16.46 16.33
CA GLU A 3 9.63 16.40 15.15
C GLU A 3 9.72 14.98 14.57
N TYR A 4 9.85 13.97 15.42
CA TYR A 4 9.80 12.58 14.99
C TYR A 4 8.49 12.24 14.25
N LEU A 5 7.34 12.64 14.80
CA LEU A 5 6.04 12.40 14.16
C LEU A 5 5.92 13.05 12.78
N LYS A 6 6.54 14.22 12.57
CA LYS A 6 6.61 14.84 11.23
C LYS A 6 7.46 14.02 10.26
N LEU A 7 8.58 13.46 10.71
CA LEU A 7 9.44 12.61 9.90
C LEU A 7 8.73 11.29 9.56
N LYS A 8 8.12 10.64 10.54
CA LYS A 8 7.30 9.45 10.33
C LYS A 8 6.16 9.69 9.33
N THR A 9 5.45 10.83 9.47
CA THR A 9 4.40 11.24 8.52
C THR A 9 4.92 11.38 7.10
N LYS A 10 6.11 11.98 6.91
CA LYS A 10 6.72 12.06 5.57
C LYS A 10 7.00 10.68 4.99
N LEU A 11 7.57 9.76 5.78
CA LEU A 11 7.83 8.39 5.35
C LEU A 11 6.54 7.65 4.95
N ILE A 12 5.45 7.82 5.71
CA ILE A 12 4.16 7.20 5.41
C ILE A 12 3.54 7.79 4.14
N ARG A 13 3.63 9.10 3.93
CA ARG A 13 2.96 9.80 2.82
C ARG A 13 3.75 9.79 1.51
N GLN A 14 5.06 9.76 1.57
CA GLN A 14 5.90 9.72 0.38
C GLN A 14 5.89 8.35 -0.29
N SER A 15 5.52 8.31 -1.55
CA SER A 15 5.60 7.11 -2.38
C SER A 15 7.05 6.93 -2.89
N ILE A 16 7.53 5.66 -2.94
CA ILE A 16 8.88 5.30 -3.37
C ILE A 16 8.95 5.07 -4.88
N HIS A 17 7.85 5.03 -5.58
CA HIS A 17 7.72 4.56 -6.96
C HIS A 17 8.85 5.03 -7.91
N GLY A 18 9.89 4.20 -8.08
CA GLY A 18 10.87 4.27 -9.14
C GLY A 18 11.74 5.54 -9.22
N ASP A 19 11.74 6.38 -8.18
CA ASP A 19 12.44 7.67 -8.15
C ASP A 19 13.61 7.60 -7.17
N GLU A 20 14.84 7.51 -7.71
CA GLU A 20 16.07 7.46 -6.93
C GLU A 20 16.23 8.67 -5.99
N GLU A 21 15.74 9.84 -6.38
CA GLU A 21 15.80 11.03 -5.53
C GLU A 21 14.92 10.88 -4.29
N LYS A 22 13.72 10.31 -4.44
CA LYS A 22 12.85 10.01 -3.30
C LYS A 22 13.45 8.97 -2.38
N VAL A 23 14.10 7.94 -2.92
CA VAL A 23 14.82 6.94 -2.11
C VAL A 23 15.89 7.63 -1.24
N ARG A 24 16.73 8.48 -1.84
CA ARG A 24 17.76 9.23 -1.10
C ARG A 24 17.17 10.16 -0.03
N GLN A 25 16.05 10.83 -0.32
CA GLN A 25 15.37 11.68 0.65
C GLN A 25 14.84 10.86 1.84
N ARG A 26 14.33 9.67 1.59
CA ARG A 26 13.86 8.76 2.64
C ARG A 26 15.01 8.23 3.49
N GLU A 27 16.11 7.82 2.87
CA GLU A 27 17.34 7.43 3.58
C GLU A 27 17.81 8.53 4.54
N ALA A 28 17.84 9.78 4.08
CA ALA A 28 18.20 10.92 4.93
C ALA A 28 17.23 11.09 6.13
N ILE A 29 15.93 10.82 5.95
CA ILE A 29 14.95 10.86 7.05
C ILE A 29 15.22 9.72 8.04
N PHE A 30 15.49 8.50 7.59
CA PHE A 30 15.85 7.37 8.48
C PHE A 30 17.12 7.67 9.27
N GLU A 31 18.16 8.22 8.63
CA GLU A 31 19.37 8.63 9.33
C GLU A 31 19.11 9.71 10.40
N GLU A 32 18.25 10.68 10.10
CA GLU A 32 17.87 11.70 11.08
C GLU A 32 17.12 11.10 12.26
N ILE A 33 16.17 10.19 12.00
CA ILE A 33 15.44 9.49 13.08
C ILE A 33 16.41 8.68 13.93
N GLN A 34 17.31 7.92 13.31
CA GLN A 34 18.28 7.07 14.00
C GLN A 34 19.21 7.88 14.92
N LYS A 35 19.72 9.01 14.43
CA LYS A 35 20.69 9.84 15.17
C LYS A 35 20.07 10.65 16.31
N ARG A 36 18.82 11.10 16.16
CA ARG A 36 18.23 12.10 17.06
C ARG A 36 17.14 11.55 17.97
N PHE A 37 16.43 10.52 17.56
CA PHE A 37 15.19 10.12 18.22
C PHE A 37 15.15 8.66 18.64
N TYR A 38 15.74 7.75 17.89
CA TYR A 38 15.52 6.31 17.99
C TYR A 38 15.65 5.77 19.42
N ASP A 39 16.74 6.06 20.12
CA ASP A 39 16.99 5.57 21.48
C ASP A 39 15.99 6.13 22.53
N GLN A 40 15.24 7.17 22.20
CA GLN A 40 14.25 7.80 23.06
C GLN A 40 12.80 7.40 22.72
N LEU A 41 12.62 6.63 21.64
CA LEU A 41 11.31 6.17 21.23
C LEU A 41 10.84 4.99 22.08
N PRO A 42 9.54 4.87 22.37
CA PRO A 42 8.96 3.62 22.84
C PRO A 42 9.24 2.46 21.88
N GLU A 43 9.30 1.25 22.39
CA GLU A 43 9.63 0.05 21.61
C GLU A 43 8.74 -0.13 20.37
N ASP A 44 7.43 0.10 20.52
CA ASP A 44 6.48 0.01 19.39
C ASP A 44 6.76 1.01 18.28
N GLU A 45 7.30 2.19 18.62
CA GLU A 45 7.71 3.18 17.62
C GLU A 45 9.10 2.87 17.02
N GLN A 46 10.00 2.26 17.78
CA GLN A 46 11.26 1.75 17.23
C GLN A 46 10.99 0.67 16.18
N VAL A 47 10.14 -0.30 16.52
CA VAL A 47 9.70 -1.35 15.58
C VAL A 47 9.02 -0.73 14.35
N ALA A 48 8.18 0.30 14.52
CA ALA A 48 7.56 0.97 13.37
C ALA A 48 8.59 1.62 12.43
N VAL A 49 9.66 2.20 12.95
CA VAL A 49 10.77 2.74 12.13
C VAL A 49 11.50 1.62 11.38
N GLU A 50 11.79 0.52 12.06
CA GLU A 50 12.44 -0.65 11.44
C GLU A 50 11.56 -1.28 10.35
N VAL A 51 10.26 -1.39 10.57
CA VAL A 51 9.31 -1.89 9.56
C VAL A 51 9.25 -0.96 8.35
N LEU A 52 9.19 0.36 8.56
CA LEU A 52 9.24 1.34 7.46
C LEU A 52 10.52 1.21 6.64
N GLN A 53 11.66 1.04 7.29
CA GLN A 53 12.94 0.83 6.60
C GLN A 53 12.96 -0.50 5.85
N ALA A 54 12.47 -1.58 6.47
CA ALA A 54 12.37 -2.88 5.80
C ALA A 54 11.47 -2.83 4.56
N ILE A 55 10.35 -2.09 4.61
CA ILE A 55 9.49 -1.87 3.44
C ILE A 55 10.31 -1.24 2.29
N ASP A 56 11.07 -0.20 2.57
CA ASP A 56 11.91 0.46 1.57
C ASP A 56 12.97 -0.51 1.01
N ASP A 57 13.66 -1.25 1.89
CA ASP A 57 14.71 -2.18 1.51
C ASP A 57 14.15 -3.35 0.66
N VAL A 58 13.03 -3.93 1.04
CA VAL A 58 12.36 -4.99 0.26
C VAL A 58 11.89 -4.47 -1.09
N TYR A 59 11.30 -3.27 -1.13
CA TYR A 59 10.79 -2.69 -2.37
C TYR A 59 11.91 -2.37 -3.37
N VAL A 60 13.01 -1.77 -2.89
CA VAL A 60 14.13 -1.33 -3.75
C VAL A 60 14.98 -2.50 -4.21
N SER A 61 15.24 -3.48 -3.32
CA SER A 61 16.11 -4.63 -3.61
C SER A 61 15.38 -5.80 -4.26
N GLU A 62 14.04 -5.83 -4.19
CA GLU A 62 13.23 -7.01 -4.53
C GLU A 62 13.67 -8.26 -3.74
N ASN A 63 14.13 -8.08 -2.51
CA ASN A 63 14.57 -9.15 -1.61
C ASN A 63 13.78 -9.12 -0.29
N ALA A 64 12.94 -10.12 -0.08
CA ALA A 64 12.08 -10.23 1.10
C ALA A 64 12.85 -10.50 2.40
N GLU A 65 14.09 -11.00 2.35
CA GLU A 65 14.92 -11.31 3.54
C GLU A 65 15.06 -10.09 4.48
N PHE A 66 15.05 -8.87 3.94
CA PHE A 66 15.13 -7.65 4.74
C PHE A 66 13.96 -7.46 5.73
N GLY A 67 12.83 -8.12 5.51
CA GLY A 67 11.64 -8.04 6.37
C GLY A 67 11.39 -9.29 7.21
N GLU A 68 12.04 -10.43 6.94
CA GLU A 68 11.73 -11.72 7.55
C GLU A 68 11.79 -11.70 9.07
N GLY A 69 12.85 -11.15 9.66
CA GLY A 69 12.99 -11.10 11.11
C GLY A 69 11.89 -10.33 11.82
N LEU A 70 11.44 -9.21 11.26
CA LEU A 70 10.34 -8.42 11.81
C LEU A 70 8.99 -9.13 11.68
N ILE A 71 8.77 -9.81 10.56
CA ILE A 71 7.56 -10.59 10.34
C ILE A 71 7.53 -11.78 11.33
N GLU A 72 8.61 -12.54 11.47
CA GLU A 72 8.69 -13.66 12.41
C GLU A 72 8.43 -13.24 13.85
N GLU A 73 8.92 -12.08 14.26
CA GLU A 73 8.79 -11.62 15.64
C GLU A 73 7.42 -11.04 15.98
N TYR A 74 6.82 -10.25 15.07
CA TYR A 74 5.65 -9.42 15.41
C TYR A 74 4.36 -9.80 14.69
N PHE A 75 4.42 -10.56 13.60
CA PHE A 75 3.25 -10.78 12.75
C PHE A 75 2.15 -11.63 13.41
N GLU A 76 2.53 -12.65 14.17
CA GLU A 76 1.59 -13.52 14.87
C GLU A 76 0.70 -12.74 15.85
N GLN A 77 1.28 -11.79 16.58
CA GLN A 77 0.54 -10.93 17.51
C GLN A 77 -0.42 -10.00 16.76
N THR A 78 -0.01 -9.47 15.61
CA THR A 78 -0.87 -8.64 14.75
C THR A 78 -2.08 -9.44 14.26
N MET A 79 -1.89 -10.71 13.93
CA MET A 79 -2.99 -11.58 13.49
C MET A 79 -4.03 -11.89 14.58
N LEU A 80 -3.70 -11.73 15.86
CA LEU A 80 -4.63 -11.89 16.96
C LEU A 80 -5.51 -10.65 17.21
N ARG A 81 -5.21 -9.52 16.59
CA ARG A 81 -5.95 -8.28 16.80
C ARG A 81 -7.29 -8.30 16.06
N THR A 82 -8.26 -7.62 16.66
CA THR A 82 -9.59 -7.36 16.07
C THR A 82 -9.69 -6.02 15.36
N GLU A 83 -8.76 -5.12 15.67
CA GLU A 83 -8.60 -3.82 15.03
C GLU A 83 -7.11 -3.54 14.84
N TYR A 84 -6.73 -2.98 13.68
CA TYR A 84 -5.35 -2.65 13.36
C TYR A 84 -5.03 -1.19 13.67
N SER A 85 -3.90 -0.97 14.34
CA SER A 85 -3.28 0.34 14.52
C SER A 85 -2.48 0.76 13.28
N THR A 86 -1.98 1.99 13.25
CA THR A 86 -1.06 2.46 12.21
C THR A 86 0.18 1.55 12.10
N ASN A 87 0.74 1.13 13.22
CA ASN A 87 1.92 0.26 13.24
C ASN A 87 1.60 -1.16 12.78
N ASP A 88 0.39 -1.67 13.09
CA ASP A 88 -0.08 -2.95 12.55
C ASP A 88 -0.23 -2.88 11.01
N LEU A 89 -0.77 -1.79 10.47
CA LEU A 89 -0.88 -1.59 9.03
C LEU A 89 0.49 -1.56 8.32
N LEU A 90 1.51 -0.99 8.95
CA LEU A 90 2.89 -1.02 8.41
C LEU A 90 3.39 -2.46 8.29
N LEU A 91 3.18 -3.27 9.31
CA LEU A 91 3.61 -4.68 9.30
C LEU A 91 2.82 -5.51 8.28
N LEU A 92 1.51 -5.26 8.13
CA LEU A 92 0.70 -5.88 7.09
C LEU A 92 1.21 -5.51 5.69
N TYR A 93 1.56 -4.24 5.47
CA TYR A 93 2.14 -3.80 4.21
C TYR A 93 3.45 -4.53 3.90
N LEU A 94 4.35 -4.63 4.86
CA LEU A 94 5.60 -5.40 4.74
C LEU A 94 5.32 -6.87 4.40
N TYR A 95 4.37 -7.49 5.09
CA TYR A 95 4.02 -8.88 4.89
C TYR A 95 3.55 -9.16 3.45
N PHE A 96 2.55 -8.43 2.96
CA PHE A 96 2.04 -8.64 1.60
C PHE A 96 3.03 -8.24 0.51
N LEU A 97 3.85 -7.21 0.75
CA LEU A 97 4.96 -6.88 -0.14
C LEU A 97 5.96 -8.04 -0.23
N SER A 98 6.31 -8.66 0.89
CA SER A 98 7.23 -9.80 0.94
C SER A 98 6.66 -11.03 0.23
N LEU A 99 5.37 -11.33 0.41
CA LEU A 99 4.68 -12.39 -0.33
C LEU A 99 4.70 -12.12 -1.84
N ALA A 100 4.44 -10.88 -2.26
CA ALA A 100 4.46 -10.51 -3.68
C ALA A 100 5.85 -10.66 -4.29
N VAL A 101 6.90 -10.22 -3.61
CA VAL A 101 8.30 -10.34 -4.06
C VAL A 101 8.70 -11.81 -4.20
N ASN A 102 8.30 -12.66 -3.25
CA ASN A 102 8.61 -14.10 -3.28
C ASN A 102 7.65 -14.92 -4.18
N ALA A 103 6.64 -14.30 -4.77
CA ALA A 103 5.55 -14.97 -5.48
C ALA A 103 4.87 -16.07 -4.63
N GLU A 104 4.72 -15.81 -3.33
CA GLU A 104 4.10 -16.72 -2.37
C GLU A 104 2.60 -16.48 -2.28
N ARG A 105 1.85 -17.56 -1.98
CA ARG A 105 0.39 -17.54 -1.87
C ARG A 105 -0.04 -17.85 -0.43
N ASP A 106 -0.75 -16.92 0.21
CA ASP A 106 -1.32 -17.08 1.54
C ASP A 106 -2.76 -16.52 1.61
N GLU A 107 -3.71 -17.34 1.15
CA GLU A 107 -5.13 -16.97 1.17
C GLU A 107 -5.71 -16.92 2.59
N VAL A 108 -5.18 -17.72 3.50
CA VAL A 108 -5.70 -17.77 4.89
C VAL A 108 -5.46 -16.45 5.59
N THR A 109 -4.24 -15.95 5.52
CA THR A 109 -3.90 -14.64 6.08
C THR A 109 -4.62 -13.51 5.35
N LEU A 110 -4.67 -13.55 4.01
CA LEU A 110 -5.40 -12.59 3.19
C LEU A 110 -6.86 -12.46 3.63
N ASN A 111 -7.57 -13.59 3.75
CA ASN A 111 -8.97 -13.61 4.18
C ASN A 111 -9.15 -12.98 5.55
N LYS A 112 -8.31 -13.35 6.53
CA LYS A 112 -8.37 -12.79 7.87
C LYS A 112 -8.15 -11.28 7.88
N VAL A 113 -7.12 -10.81 7.18
CA VAL A 113 -6.78 -9.39 7.09
C VAL A 113 -7.89 -8.60 6.42
N CYS A 114 -8.40 -9.07 5.29
CA CYS A 114 -9.50 -8.41 4.60
C CYS A 114 -10.76 -8.30 5.47
N LEU A 115 -11.18 -9.39 6.10
CA LEU A 115 -12.34 -9.39 7.00
C LEU A 115 -12.16 -8.42 8.18
N THR A 116 -10.98 -8.36 8.76
CA THR A 116 -10.67 -7.44 9.87
C THR A 116 -10.72 -5.98 9.41
N ILE A 117 -10.08 -5.66 8.26
CA ILE A 117 -10.04 -4.29 7.75
C ILE A 117 -11.42 -3.79 7.36
N VAL A 118 -12.22 -4.58 6.64
CA VAL A 118 -13.56 -4.14 6.19
C VAL A 118 -14.55 -3.99 7.35
N SER A 119 -14.32 -4.65 8.47
CA SER A 119 -15.12 -4.50 9.68
C SER A 119 -14.74 -3.30 10.55
N GLN A 120 -13.59 -2.70 10.31
CA GLN A 120 -13.07 -1.57 11.08
C GLN A 120 -13.61 -0.26 10.55
N THR A 121 -14.34 0.50 11.36
CA THR A 121 -15.08 1.70 10.94
C THR A 121 -14.54 3.02 11.49
N ASN A 122 -13.48 3.01 12.30
CA ASN A 122 -12.98 4.19 13.00
C ASN A 122 -11.60 4.60 12.49
N TYR A 123 -11.50 5.80 11.88
CA TYR A 123 -10.26 6.32 11.26
C TYR A 123 -10.03 7.76 11.70
N ASP A 124 -9.62 7.98 12.95
CA ASP A 124 -9.43 9.32 13.48
C ASP A 124 -8.05 9.94 13.14
N ASP A 125 -7.09 9.15 12.63
CA ASP A 125 -5.73 9.61 12.31
C ASP A 125 -5.51 9.68 10.79
N THR A 126 -5.05 10.84 10.33
CA THR A 126 -4.76 11.08 8.90
C THR A 126 -3.64 10.17 8.38
N ASN A 127 -2.63 9.83 9.19
CA ASN A 127 -1.58 8.90 8.80
C ASN A 127 -2.13 7.48 8.65
N TYR A 128 -3.03 7.08 9.54
CA TYR A 128 -3.75 5.82 9.46
C TYR A 128 -4.49 5.70 8.13
N ILE A 129 -5.27 6.72 7.76
CA ILE A 129 -6.06 6.73 6.53
C ILE A 129 -5.16 6.61 5.29
N HIS A 130 -4.08 7.37 5.21
CA HIS A 130 -3.16 7.29 4.07
C HIS A 130 -2.49 5.91 3.96
N LEU A 131 -2.11 5.33 5.08
CA LEU A 131 -1.51 4.00 5.10
C LEU A 131 -2.54 2.92 4.78
N LEU A 132 -3.77 3.05 5.30
CA LEU A 132 -4.88 2.16 4.98
C LEU A 132 -5.16 2.12 3.47
N GLN A 133 -5.22 3.27 2.81
CA GLN A 133 -5.39 3.33 1.35
C GLN A 133 -4.28 2.56 0.61
N ARG A 134 -3.03 2.67 1.05
CA ARG A 134 -1.90 1.92 0.46
C ARG A 134 -2.02 0.42 0.71
N VAL A 135 -2.37 0.01 1.92
CA VAL A 135 -2.60 -1.40 2.24
C VAL A 135 -3.74 -1.96 1.41
N LEU A 136 -4.85 -1.25 1.28
CA LEU A 136 -5.99 -1.66 0.46
C LEU A 136 -5.61 -1.82 -1.02
N ILE A 137 -4.86 -0.88 -1.59
CA ILE A 137 -4.34 -0.99 -2.97
C ILE A 137 -3.44 -2.23 -3.09
N GLY A 138 -2.53 -2.42 -2.15
CA GLY A 138 -1.64 -3.59 -2.10
C GLY A 138 -2.41 -4.91 -2.03
N LEU A 139 -3.47 -4.97 -1.23
CA LEU A 139 -4.34 -6.15 -1.12
C LEU A 139 -5.09 -6.46 -2.43
N VAL A 140 -5.53 -5.45 -3.17
CA VAL A 140 -6.14 -5.67 -4.49
C VAL A 140 -5.10 -6.22 -5.48
N LEU A 141 -3.91 -5.61 -5.53
CA LEU A 141 -2.84 -6.07 -6.43
C LEU A 141 -2.42 -7.50 -6.08
N TYR A 142 -2.23 -7.81 -4.80
CA TYR A 142 -1.89 -9.15 -4.35
C TYR A 142 -2.97 -10.19 -4.73
N GLN A 143 -4.25 -9.87 -4.55
CA GLN A 143 -5.35 -10.74 -4.98
C GLN A 143 -5.34 -11.01 -6.48
N LEU A 144 -5.07 -9.98 -7.30
CA LEU A 144 -4.94 -10.13 -8.75
C LEU A 144 -3.76 -11.03 -9.13
N ASP A 145 -2.62 -10.89 -8.44
CA ASP A 145 -1.41 -11.68 -8.71
C ASP A 145 -1.61 -13.17 -8.41
N ILE A 146 -2.38 -13.49 -7.37
CA ILE A 146 -2.67 -14.88 -6.99
C ILE A 146 -3.95 -15.46 -7.62
N ASP A 147 -4.60 -14.72 -8.52
CA ASP A 147 -5.89 -15.09 -9.15
C ASP A 147 -6.98 -15.44 -8.11
N TYR A 148 -7.12 -14.59 -7.10
CA TYR A 148 -8.11 -14.69 -6.03
C TYR A 148 -8.82 -13.34 -5.86
N HIS A 149 -10.13 -13.26 -6.09
CA HIS A 149 -10.81 -11.98 -6.31
C HIS A 149 -11.93 -11.67 -5.30
N GLU A 150 -12.07 -12.47 -4.25
CA GLU A 150 -13.25 -12.43 -3.38
C GLU A 150 -13.50 -11.08 -2.71
N PHE A 151 -12.44 -10.39 -2.25
CA PHE A 151 -12.56 -9.12 -1.53
C PHE A 151 -12.34 -7.87 -2.40
N ILE A 152 -12.00 -8.02 -3.68
CA ILE A 152 -11.66 -6.88 -4.53
C ILE A 152 -12.82 -5.88 -4.65
N PRO A 153 -14.08 -6.29 -4.94
CA PRO A 153 -15.18 -5.34 -5.05
C PRO A 153 -15.40 -4.52 -3.79
N GLU A 154 -15.33 -5.16 -2.63
CA GLU A 154 -15.54 -4.52 -1.34
C GLU A 154 -14.42 -3.54 -0.99
N ILE A 155 -13.16 -3.92 -1.25
CA ILE A 155 -12.01 -3.06 -1.05
C ILE A 155 -12.04 -1.85 -1.99
N LEU A 156 -12.41 -2.03 -3.26
CA LEU A 156 -12.56 -0.92 -4.21
C LEU A 156 -13.65 0.06 -3.77
N SER A 157 -14.80 -0.44 -3.26
CA SER A 157 -15.86 0.39 -2.68
C SER A 157 -15.33 1.20 -1.50
N MET A 158 -14.64 0.54 -0.57
CA MET A 158 -14.05 1.18 0.61
C MET A 158 -13.03 2.27 0.23
N LEU A 159 -12.17 2.02 -0.75
CA LEU A 159 -11.22 3.03 -1.24
C LEU A 159 -11.95 4.28 -1.79
N ARG A 160 -13.05 4.09 -2.52
CA ARG A 160 -13.84 5.21 -3.07
C ARG A 160 -14.57 5.98 -1.97
N GLU A 161 -15.13 5.29 -0.99
CA GLU A 161 -15.77 5.93 0.18
C GLU A 161 -14.76 6.76 0.98
N ILE A 162 -13.58 6.21 1.28
CA ILE A 162 -12.52 6.95 1.97
C ILE A 162 -12.14 8.23 1.22
N MET A 163 -11.94 8.17 -0.11
CA MET A 163 -11.62 9.37 -0.91
C MET A 163 -12.69 10.45 -0.80
N ILE A 164 -13.97 10.08 -0.78
CA ILE A 164 -15.10 11.01 -0.61
C ILE A 164 -15.08 11.61 0.79
N ASP A 165 -14.94 10.79 1.81
CA ASP A 165 -15.03 11.20 3.22
C ASP A 165 -13.90 12.17 3.62
N ILE A 166 -12.69 11.93 3.12
CA ILE A 166 -11.55 12.83 3.39
C ILE A 166 -11.43 14.00 2.40
N GLY A 167 -12.23 14.00 1.33
CA GLY A 167 -12.16 15.01 0.28
C GLY A 167 -10.88 15.00 -0.54
N ASP A 168 -10.15 13.87 -0.58
CA ASP A 168 -8.92 13.69 -1.35
C ASP A 168 -9.09 12.63 -2.43
N THR A 169 -9.12 13.07 -3.67
CA THR A 169 -9.28 12.22 -4.87
C THR A 169 -7.98 11.97 -5.62
N SER A 170 -6.84 12.28 -5.02
CA SER A 170 -5.52 12.13 -5.67
C SER A 170 -5.20 10.68 -6.07
N LEU A 171 -5.73 9.69 -5.36
CA LEU A 171 -5.57 8.27 -5.67
C LEU A 171 -6.60 7.73 -6.66
N LYS A 172 -7.57 8.54 -7.10
CA LYS A 172 -8.62 8.09 -8.02
C LYS A 172 -8.06 7.44 -9.30
N PRO A 173 -7.05 8.00 -9.98
CA PRO A 173 -6.48 7.33 -11.16
C PRO A 173 -5.88 5.96 -10.85
N THR A 174 -5.24 5.80 -9.69
CA THR A 174 -4.70 4.50 -9.24
C THR A 174 -5.82 3.50 -8.98
N VAL A 175 -6.88 3.93 -8.31
CA VAL A 175 -8.05 3.07 -8.03
C VAL A 175 -8.75 2.69 -9.34
N ASP A 176 -8.94 3.60 -10.27
CA ASP A 176 -9.49 3.31 -11.59
C ASP A 176 -8.62 2.30 -12.37
N PHE A 177 -7.29 2.42 -12.28
CA PHE A 177 -6.35 1.49 -12.91
C PHE A 177 -6.45 0.07 -12.33
N ILE A 178 -6.43 -0.10 -11.02
CA ILE A 178 -6.56 -1.43 -10.41
C ILE A 178 -7.95 -2.03 -10.64
N GLU A 179 -8.99 -1.21 -10.73
CA GLU A 179 -10.34 -1.64 -11.11
C GLU A 179 -10.41 -2.10 -12.57
N ALA A 180 -9.67 -1.46 -13.49
CA ALA A 180 -9.51 -1.93 -14.86
C ALA A 180 -8.90 -3.34 -14.91
N LYS A 181 -7.84 -3.58 -14.14
CA LYS A 181 -7.22 -4.91 -14.00
C LYS A 181 -8.21 -5.93 -13.44
N TYR A 182 -9.00 -5.56 -12.44
CA TYR A 182 -10.02 -6.44 -11.87
C TYR A 182 -11.09 -6.83 -12.91
N TYR A 183 -11.61 -5.87 -13.67
CA TYR A 183 -12.57 -6.20 -14.73
C TYR A 183 -11.96 -7.10 -15.81
N LEU A 184 -10.69 -6.89 -16.15
CA LEU A 184 -10.02 -7.72 -17.17
C LEU A 184 -9.76 -9.14 -16.67
N TYR A 185 -9.12 -9.28 -15.50
CA TYR A 185 -8.63 -10.57 -15.01
C TYR A 185 -9.62 -11.31 -14.11
N GLY A 186 -10.41 -10.59 -13.32
CA GLY A 186 -11.42 -11.14 -12.41
C GLY A 186 -12.74 -11.41 -13.13
N GLU A 187 -13.39 -10.36 -13.60
CA GLU A 187 -14.73 -10.42 -14.22
C GLU A 187 -14.72 -10.86 -15.68
N LYS A 188 -13.55 -10.83 -16.34
CA LYS A 188 -13.38 -11.10 -17.77
C LYS A 188 -14.19 -10.15 -18.69
N ASP A 189 -14.49 -8.95 -18.18
CA ASP A 189 -15.24 -7.89 -18.89
C ASP A 189 -14.26 -6.89 -19.53
N LYS A 190 -13.90 -7.16 -20.77
CA LYS A 190 -12.95 -6.33 -21.53
C LYS A 190 -13.47 -4.93 -21.81
N GLU A 191 -14.78 -4.76 -21.98
CA GLU A 191 -15.36 -3.45 -22.26
C GLU A 191 -15.26 -2.54 -21.05
N LYS A 192 -15.66 -3.03 -19.87
CA LYS A 192 -15.47 -2.30 -18.62
C LYS A 192 -14.01 -2.05 -18.30
N ALA A 193 -13.13 -3.03 -18.52
CA ALA A 193 -11.71 -2.84 -18.32
C ALA A 193 -11.18 -1.65 -19.14
N LEU A 194 -11.52 -1.55 -20.42
CA LEU A 194 -11.14 -0.43 -21.26
C LEU A 194 -11.69 0.91 -20.74
N GLN A 195 -12.95 0.96 -20.30
CA GLN A 195 -13.54 2.16 -19.72
C GLN A 195 -12.76 2.64 -18.49
N TYR A 196 -12.34 1.73 -17.61
CA TYR A 196 -11.58 2.09 -16.42
C TYR A 196 -10.12 2.45 -16.72
N TYR A 197 -9.50 1.84 -17.74
CA TYR A 197 -8.21 2.29 -18.26
C TYR A 197 -8.27 3.75 -18.74
N GLU A 198 -9.30 4.11 -19.52
CA GLU A 198 -9.50 5.48 -19.98
C GLU A 198 -9.75 6.45 -18.81
N LYS A 199 -10.53 6.07 -17.81
CA LYS A 199 -10.71 6.88 -16.59
C LYS A 199 -9.38 7.12 -15.86
N ALA A 200 -8.54 6.09 -15.73
CA ALA A 200 -7.23 6.21 -15.09
C ALA A 200 -6.29 7.14 -15.87
N ILE A 201 -6.25 7.02 -17.20
CA ILE A 201 -5.43 7.85 -18.08
C ILE A 201 -5.87 9.31 -18.00
N ASN A 202 -7.16 9.57 -18.12
CA ASN A 202 -7.72 10.93 -18.06
C ASN A 202 -7.54 11.57 -16.67
N GLY A 203 -7.72 10.78 -15.61
CA GLY A 203 -7.50 11.23 -14.25
C GLY A 203 -6.04 11.58 -13.96
N ALA A 204 -5.10 10.76 -14.42
CA ALA A 204 -3.67 11.04 -14.29
C ALA A 204 -3.26 12.31 -15.06
N GLU A 205 -3.80 12.51 -16.27
CA GLU A 205 -3.59 13.73 -17.04
C GLU A 205 -4.13 14.97 -16.33
N PHE A 206 -5.34 14.89 -15.78
CA PHE A 206 -5.95 15.97 -15.00
C PHE A 206 -5.08 16.36 -13.78
N LEU A 207 -4.46 15.39 -13.13
CA LEU A 207 -3.55 15.62 -11.99
C LEU A 207 -2.12 16.00 -12.41
N ASN A 208 -1.83 16.12 -13.70
CA ASN A 208 -0.50 16.33 -14.27
C ASN A 208 0.52 15.22 -13.89
N ASP A 209 0.06 14.02 -13.58
CA ASP A 209 0.92 12.85 -13.33
C ASP A 209 1.19 12.12 -14.65
N MET A 210 2.08 12.68 -15.45
CA MET A 210 2.44 12.14 -16.76
C MET A 210 3.18 10.81 -16.67
N ASN A 211 3.93 10.59 -15.60
CA ASN A 211 4.63 9.32 -15.38
C ASN A 211 3.63 8.19 -15.15
N PHE A 212 2.66 8.38 -14.27
CA PHE A 212 1.61 7.40 -14.04
C PHE A 212 0.74 7.19 -15.29
N LYS A 213 0.35 8.27 -15.97
CA LYS A 213 -0.38 8.19 -17.26
C LYS A 213 0.33 7.27 -18.25
N ASN A 214 1.63 7.48 -18.49
CA ASN A 214 2.40 6.68 -19.43
C ASN A 214 2.47 5.21 -19.03
N ARG A 215 2.65 4.93 -17.74
CA ARG A 215 2.63 3.55 -17.21
C ARG A 215 1.28 2.88 -17.44
N VAL A 216 0.17 3.57 -17.21
CA VAL A 216 -1.18 3.03 -17.46
C VAL A 216 -1.39 2.74 -18.94
N ILE A 217 -0.92 3.61 -19.85
CA ILE A 217 -0.98 3.40 -21.30
C ILE A 217 -0.15 2.16 -21.70
N GLU A 218 1.05 2.00 -21.17
CA GLU A 218 1.90 0.83 -21.43
C GLU A 218 1.21 -0.46 -20.99
N GLU A 219 0.64 -0.48 -19.78
CA GLU A 219 -0.09 -1.64 -19.27
C GLU A 219 -1.33 -1.94 -20.10
N LYS A 220 -2.12 -0.92 -20.48
CA LYS A 220 -3.25 -1.09 -21.39
C LYS A 220 -2.84 -1.72 -22.70
N ASN A 221 -1.73 -1.27 -23.31
CA ASN A 221 -1.26 -1.81 -24.59
C ASN A 221 -0.75 -3.27 -24.47
N LYS A 222 -0.23 -3.67 -23.30
CA LYS A 222 0.12 -5.08 -23.04
C LYS A 222 -1.13 -5.94 -22.91
N ASP A 223 -2.16 -5.45 -22.23
CA ASP A 223 -3.39 -6.17 -21.98
C ASP A 223 -4.31 -6.24 -23.21
N PHE A 224 -4.20 -5.28 -24.13
CA PHE A 224 -4.99 -5.17 -25.36
C PHE A 224 -4.04 -4.96 -26.57
N PRO A 225 -3.31 -6.00 -26.99
CA PRO A 225 -2.35 -5.93 -28.09
C PRO A 225 -3.01 -5.72 -29.46
#